data_4da9fe9495bdb9da2d86d2c9b4186627
#
_entry.id   4da9fe9495bdb9da2d86d2c9b4186627
#
_cell.length_a   1.000
_cell.length_b   1.000
_cell.length_c   1.000
_cell.angle_alpha   90.00
_cell.angle_beta   90.00
_cell.angle_gamma   90.00
#
_symmetry.space_group_name_H-M   'P 1'
#
loop_
_entity.id
_entity.type
_entity.pdbx_description
1 polymer ?
#
loop_
_entity_poly.entity_id
_entity_poly.type
_entity_poly.pdbx_seq_one_letter_code
_entity_poly.pdbx_strand_id
1 'polypeptide(L)'
;SNRLNDMEKSAIAVIMQRVHEDDVSGALIELGDYDHLMIPMEWDGRRYHTSIDWTDPRDEDGKLAWSERFPRRVVEGFKTTLGPYGYAGQYQQAPTPRGGGIFKREWWQLWGNPDEPDDPQFKKFPACEYIIASLDTAYTEKTENDYSAMTVWGVYYDRYDMPKAILMNAWRDRLALHDLVERAALTCRRFKVDRVLIESKAAGISVSQELRRLHAAEGYGVQLVDPKGGDKVARAYAIQHLFADEMIYAPDRDWADMVITEMSSFPRAPHDDLVDSVTQALKHLRDSGLLIHGSEMAADME
;
A
#
# COMPACT_ATOMS: atom_id res chain seq x y z
N SER A 1 -5.15 -20.19 30.36
CA SER A 1 -4.93 -21.27 29.38
C SER A 1 -4.93 -22.64 30.06
N ASN A 2 -5.82 -23.54 29.67
CA ASN A 2 -5.90 -24.93 30.20
C ASN A 2 -4.96 -25.92 29.47
N ARG A 3 -3.95 -25.42 28.77
CA ARG A 3 -2.93 -26.22 28.06
C ARG A 3 -1.57 -26.26 28.76
N LEU A 4 -1.42 -25.61 29.93
CA LEU A 4 -0.22 -25.67 30.72
C LEU A 4 -0.19 -26.97 31.49
N ASN A 5 0.92 -27.70 31.47
CA ASN A 5 1.09 -28.95 32.21
C ASN A 5 1.14 -28.74 33.72
N ASP A 6 1.66 -27.58 34.15
CA ASP A 6 1.77 -27.15 35.54
C ASP A 6 1.45 -25.64 35.58
N MET A 7 0.36 -25.28 36.27
CA MET A 7 -0.13 -23.91 36.33
C MET A 7 0.78 -22.99 37.15
N GLU A 8 1.61 -23.51 38.00
CA GLU A 8 2.52 -22.75 38.89
C GLU A 8 3.94 -22.59 38.29
N LYS A 9 4.35 -23.55 37.44
CA LYS A 9 5.74 -23.63 36.95
C LYS A 9 5.89 -23.44 35.47
N SER A 10 4.81 -23.58 34.70
CA SER A 10 4.86 -23.41 33.26
C SER A 10 4.69 -21.95 32.87
N ALA A 11 5.41 -21.51 31.83
CA ALA A 11 5.31 -20.18 31.26
C ALA A 11 4.81 -20.23 29.82
N ILE A 12 4.17 -19.16 29.39
CA ILE A 12 3.80 -18.90 28.00
C ILE A 12 4.74 -17.82 27.46
N ALA A 13 5.49 -18.14 26.41
CA ALA A 13 6.31 -17.19 25.71
C ALA A 13 5.72 -16.92 24.31
N VAL A 14 5.56 -15.64 23.96
CA VAL A 14 5.12 -15.20 22.65
C VAL A 14 6.24 -14.37 22.01
N ILE A 15 6.72 -14.79 20.83
CA ILE A 15 7.79 -14.11 20.10
C ILE A 15 7.23 -13.75 18.74
N MET A 16 7.16 -12.44 18.44
CA MET A 16 6.67 -11.94 17.16
C MET A 16 7.20 -10.55 16.85
N GLN A 17 7.13 -10.17 15.59
CA GLN A 17 7.27 -8.76 15.19
C GLN A 17 5.92 -8.07 15.33
N ARG A 18 5.95 -6.78 15.69
CA ARG A 18 4.76 -5.96 15.77
C ARG A 18 4.36 -5.52 14.35
N VAL A 19 3.10 -5.70 14.01
CA VAL A 19 2.56 -5.28 12.69
C VAL A 19 1.39 -4.31 12.83
N HIS A 20 0.77 -4.29 14.01
CA HIS A 20 -0.35 -3.42 14.34
C HIS A 20 -0.39 -3.19 15.85
N GLU A 21 -0.96 -2.09 16.31
CA GLU A 21 -1.10 -1.86 17.77
C GLU A 21 -2.02 -2.89 18.44
N ASP A 22 -3.07 -3.38 17.75
CA ASP A 22 -3.98 -4.44 18.20
C ASP A 22 -3.57 -5.84 17.71
N ASP A 23 -2.31 -6.05 17.37
CA ASP A 23 -1.82 -7.40 17.11
C ASP A 23 -1.84 -8.26 18.40
N VAL A 24 -1.52 -9.53 18.29
CA VAL A 24 -1.52 -10.42 19.45
C VAL A 24 -0.66 -9.88 20.60
N SER A 25 0.52 -9.30 20.30
CA SER A 25 1.34 -8.66 21.33
C SER A 25 0.66 -7.44 21.93
N GLY A 26 0.00 -6.59 21.11
CA GLY A 26 -0.76 -5.45 21.59
C GLY A 26 -1.85 -5.86 22.59
N ALA A 27 -2.66 -6.85 22.22
CA ALA A 27 -3.69 -7.39 23.10
C ALA A 27 -3.13 -8.00 24.40
N LEU A 28 -1.97 -8.67 24.34
CA LEU A 28 -1.32 -9.25 25.53
C LEU A 28 -0.71 -8.16 26.43
N ILE A 29 -0.16 -7.10 25.85
CA ILE A 29 0.36 -5.95 26.61
C ILE A 29 -0.78 -5.23 27.32
N GLU A 30 -1.93 -5.06 26.67
CA GLU A 30 -3.13 -4.44 27.27
C GLU A 30 -3.69 -5.25 28.44
N LEU A 31 -3.60 -6.59 28.39
CA LEU A 31 -3.98 -7.47 29.50
C LEU A 31 -3.11 -7.28 30.75
N GLY A 32 -1.87 -6.81 30.59
CA GLY A 32 -0.98 -6.48 31.71
C GLY A 32 -0.36 -7.68 32.43
N ASP A 33 -0.66 -8.93 32.04
CA ASP A 33 -0.22 -10.16 32.70
C ASP A 33 1.08 -10.74 32.11
N TYR A 34 1.71 -10.01 31.17
CA TYR A 34 2.92 -10.45 30.48
C TYR A 34 4.07 -9.47 30.69
N ASP A 35 5.24 -10.04 30.89
CA ASP A 35 6.49 -9.27 30.86
C ASP A 35 6.88 -8.98 29.42
N HIS A 36 7.02 -7.72 29.05
CA HIS A 36 7.25 -7.31 27.66
C HIS A 36 8.71 -6.96 27.43
N LEU A 37 9.43 -7.85 26.74
CA LEU A 37 10.77 -7.58 26.23
C LEU A 37 10.69 -6.93 24.84
N MET A 38 11.11 -5.68 24.72
CA MET A 38 11.15 -4.93 23.47
C MET A 38 12.59 -4.54 23.12
N ILE A 39 13.03 -4.90 21.91
CA ILE A 39 14.36 -4.58 21.38
C ILE A 39 14.16 -3.94 20.00
N PRO A 40 14.11 -2.60 19.89
CA PRO A 40 14.01 -1.92 18.61
C PRO A 40 15.31 -2.09 17.80
N MET A 41 15.21 -2.15 16.47
CA MET A 41 16.36 -2.27 15.58
C MET A 41 17.34 -1.12 15.75
N GLU A 42 16.86 0.09 15.81
CA GLU A 42 17.64 1.28 16.13
C GLU A 42 17.21 1.78 17.50
N TRP A 43 18.18 1.98 18.39
CA TRP A 43 17.88 2.50 19.72
C TRP A 43 17.32 3.93 19.62
N ASP A 44 16.21 4.17 20.30
CA ASP A 44 15.43 5.41 20.25
C ASP A 44 15.65 6.33 21.48
N GLY A 45 16.73 6.11 22.23
CA GLY A 45 17.04 6.86 23.44
C GLY A 45 16.32 6.38 24.69
N ARG A 46 15.39 5.43 24.60
CA ARG A 46 14.65 4.90 25.75
C ARG A 46 15.35 3.69 26.34
N ARG A 47 15.47 3.64 27.65
CA ARG A 47 15.99 2.46 28.35
C ARG A 47 14.85 1.47 28.58
N TYR A 48 14.78 0.47 27.71
CA TYR A 48 13.86 -0.66 27.88
C TYR A 48 14.42 -1.60 28.95
N HIS A 49 13.56 -2.03 29.86
CA HIS A 49 13.89 -3.00 30.91
C HIS A 49 12.70 -3.93 31.14
N THR A 50 12.97 -5.09 31.70
CA THR A 50 11.96 -6.08 32.03
C THR A 50 12.01 -6.41 33.53
N SER A 51 10.95 -7.02 34.07
CA SER A 51 10.93 -7.53 35.46
C SER A 51 11.86 -8.73 35.65
N ILE A 52 12.39 -9.33 34.56
CA ILE A 52 13.37 -10.43 34.59
C ILE A 52 14.82 -9.92 34.47
N ASP A 53 15.10 -8.71 34.98
CA ASP A 53 16.43 -8.11 35.09
C ASP A 53 17.18 -7.88 33.77
N TRP A 54 16.48 -7.76 32.62
CA TRP A 54 17.11 -7.30 31.39
C TRP A 54 16.93 -5.79 31.21
N THR A 55 17.98 -5.11 30.82
CA THR A 55 17.97 -3.70 30.43
C THR A 55 18.73 -3.52 29.13
N ASP A 56 18.21 -2.72 28.21
CA ASP A 56 18.88 -2.43 26.94
C ASP A 56 20.26 -1.78 27.21
N PRO A 57 21.36 -2.43 26.79
CA PRO A 57 22.70 -1.95 27.08
C PRO A 57 23.16 -0.82 26.16
N ARG A 58 22.36 -0.48 25.15
CA ARG A 58 22.72 0.59 24.20
C ARG A 58 22.61 1.96 24.85
N ASP A 59 23.46 2.88 24.42
CA ASP A 59 23.67 4.20 25.01
C ASP A 59 23.79 5.33 23.98
N GLU A 60 23.74 4.97 22.67
CA GLU A 60 23.90 5.90 21.56
C GLU A 60 22.67 5.84 20.65
N ASP A 61 22.07 7.00 20.38
CA ASP A 61 20.88 7.11 19.53
C ASP A 61 21.13 6.53 18.13
N GLY A 62 20.18 5.74 17.63
CA GLY A 62 20.30 5.04 16.35
C GLY A 62 21.25 3.85 16.35
N LYS A 63 21.83 3.43 17.50
CA LYS A 63 22.66 2.24 17.60
C LYS A 63 21.85 0.99 17.28
N LEU A 64 22.37 0.18 16.35
CA LEU A 64 21.68 -1.01 15.86
C LEU A 64 21.67 -2.14 16.90
N ALA A 65 20.58 -2.88 16.96
CA ALA A 65 20.44 -4.03 17.86
C ALA A 65 21.43 -5.16 17.51
N TRP A 66 21.75 -5.34 16.24
CA TRP A 66 22.65 -6.37 15.75
C TRP A 66 23.33 -5.94 14.45
N SER A 67 24.34 -5.10 14.53
CA SER A 67 25.04 -4.47 13.40
C SER A 67 25.77 -5.46 12.49
N GLU A 68 26.24 -6.59 13.04
CA GLU A 68 26.96 -7.63 12.28
C GLU A 68 26.03 -8.38 11.30
N ARG A 69 24.75 -8.57 11.69
CA ARG A 69 23.74 -9.22 10.86
C ARG A 69 22.97 -8.23 10.00
N PHE A 70 22.69 -7.05 10.55
CA PHE A 70 21.91 -5.99 9.92
C PHE A 70 22.75 -4.69 9.88
N PRO A 71 23.74 -4.61 8.99
CA PRO A 71 24.52 -3.37 8.83
C PRO A 71 23.62 -2.23 8.36
N ARG A 72 24.03 -0.97 8.61
CA ARG A 72 23.25 0.24 8.34
C ARG A 72 22.62 0.25 6.94
N ARG A 73 23.38 -0.12 5.91
CA ARG A 73 22.89 -0.20 4.53
C ARG A 73 21.67 -1.14 4.38
N VAL A 74 21.68 -2.28 5.06
CA VAL A 74 20.56 -3.24 5.03
C VAL A 74 19.35 -2.66 5.75
N VAL A 75 19.56 -1.97 6.87
CA VAL A 75 18.49 -1.31 7.63
C VAL A 75 17.83 -0.20 6.81
N GLU A 76 18.62 0.61 6.11
CA GLU A 76 18.06 1.64 5.21
C GLU A 76 17.25 1.01 4.05
N GLY A 77 17.72 -0.12 3.51
CA GLY A 77 16.94 -0.90 2.53
C GLY A 77 15.59 -1.39 3.08
N PHE A 78 15.53 -1.78 4.36
CA PHE A 78 14.26 -2.14 5.00
C PHE A 78 13.33 -0.95 5.16
N LYS A 79 13.85 0.22 5.54
CA LYS A 79 13.06 1.46 5.61
C LYS A 79 12.44 1.82 4.27
N THR A 80 13.23 1.73 3.20
CA THR A 80 12.76 1.97 1.85
C THR A 80 11.70 0.95 1.41
N THR A 81 11.93 -0.34 1.69
CA THR A 81 11.04 -1.42 1.23
C THR A 81 9.72 -1.46 1.99
N LEU A 82 9.76 -1.25 3.30
CA LEU A 82 8.59 -1.36 4.18
C LEU A 82 7.85 -0.04 4.38
N GLY A 83 8.52 1.07 4.08
CA GLY A 83 8.06 2.40 4.43
C GLY A 83 8.08 2.67 5.95
N PRO A 84 7.84 3.93 6.37
CA PRO A 84 8.03 4.35 7.76
C PRO A 84 7.18 3.57 8.76
N TYR A 85 5.93 3.24 8.42
CA TYR A 85 5.05 2.51 9.34
C TYR A 85 5.37 1.02 9.43
N GLY A 86 5.65 0.37 8.29
CA GLY A 86 6.06 -1.04 8.28
C GLY A 86 7.36 -1.23 9.06
N TYR A 87 8.32 -0.32 8.86
CA TYR A 87 9.57 -0.32 9.61
C TYR A 87 9.36 -0.04 11.09
N ALA A 88 8.55 0.98 11.45
CA ALA A 88 8.22 1.31 12.83
C ALA A 88 7.58 0.12 13.58
N GLY A 89 6.65 -0.59 12.93
CA GLY A 89 6.05 -1.80 13.52
C GLY A 89 7.04 -2.94 13.62
N GLN A 90 7.54 -3.44 12.49
CA GLN A 90 8.28 -4.71 12.42
C GLN A 90 9.69 -4.63 13.00
N TYR A 91 10.39 -3.51 12.83
CA TYR A 91 11.78 -3.36 13.26
C TYR A 91 11.95 -2.48 14.48
N GLN A 92 11.15 -1.43 14.63
CA GLN A 92 11.18 -0.61 15.84
C GLN A 92 10.23 -1.10 16.94
N GLN A 93 9.42 -2.15 16.68
CA GLN A 93 8.45 -2.74 17.61
C GLN A 93 7.43 -1.72 18.16
N ALA A 94 7.30 -0.60 17.49
CA ALA A 94 6.45 0.53 17.84
C ALA A 94 5.45 0.81 16.71
N PRO A 95 4.45 -0.06 16.50
CA PRO A 95 3.38 0.22 15.56
C PRO A 95 2.71 1.52 15.99
N THR A 96 2.61 2.47 15.07
CA THR A 96 2.16 3.82 15.41
C THR A 96 0.72 3.81 15.88
N PRO A 97 0.40 4.46 17.00
CA PRO A 97 -1.00 4.69 17.39
C PRO A 97 -1.65 5.68 16.42
N ARG A 98 -2.68 5.48 16.06
CA ARG A 98 -3.96 5.74 15.50
C ARG A 98 -4.44 7.18 15.58
N GLY A 99 -4.14 7.89 14.56
CA GLY A 99 -4.86 9.09 14.17
C GLY A 99 -5.17 9.12 12.68
N GLY A 100 -4.78 8.06 11.93
CA GLY A 100 -5.01 7.97 10.50
C GLY A 100 -4.73 6.57 9.97
N GLY A 101 -5.32 6.19 8.84
CA GLY A 101 -5.03 4.96 8.13
C GLY A 101 -3.55 4.83 7.73
N ILE A 102 -3.21 3.73 7.05
CA ILE A 102 -1.85 3.51 6.51
C ILE A 102 -1.41 4.67 5.63
N PHE A 103 -2.36 5.29 4.94
CA PHE A 103 -2.14 6.45 4.09
C PHE A 103 -2.74 7.69 4.72
N LYS A 104 -1.96 8.76 4.81
CA LYS A 104 -2.47 10.03 5.31
C LYS A 104 -3.05 10.84 4.16
N ARG A 105 -4.19 11.52 4.43
CA ARG A 105 -4.83 12.38 3.43
C ARG A 105 -3.90 13.49 2.94
N GLU A 106 -3.11 14.08 3.81
CA GLU A 106 -2.16 15.15 3.52
C GLU A 106 -0.95 14.72 2.67
N TRP A 107 -0.74 13.43 2.44
CA TRP A 107 0.32 12.93 1.56
C TRP A 107 -0.06 12.93 0.08
N TRP A 108 -1.36 13.02 -0.21
CA TRP A 108 -1.82 13.18 -1.58
C TRP A 108 -1.51 14.57 -2.10
N GLN A 109 -0.83 14.64 -3.22
CA GLN A 109 -0.55 15.88 -3.89
C GLN A 109 -1.73 16.27 -4.76
N LEU A 110 -2.21 17.51 -4.63
CA LEU A 110 -3.33 18.00 -5.43
C LEU A 110 -2.84 18.38 -6.82
N TRP A 111 -3.49 17.84 -7.86
CA TRP A 111 -3.30 18.28 -9.22
C TRP A 111 -4.25 19.44 -9.51
N GLY A 112 -3.74 20.63 -9.44
CA GLY A 112 -4.48 21.86 -9.58
C GLY A 112 -3.99 22.92 -8.61
N ASN A 113 -4.36 24.16 -8.84
CA ASN A 113 -4.18 25.24 -7.88
C ASN A 113 -5.56 25.54 -7.26
N PRO A 114 -5.80 25.25 -5.97
CA PRO A 114 -7.08 25.54 -5.34
C PRO A 114 -7.41 27.03 -5.29
N ASP A 115 -6.38 27.90 -5.35
CA ASP A 115 -6.54 29.36 -5.38
C ASP A 115 -6.82 29.89 -6.79
N GLU A 116 -6.58 29.06 -7.82
CA GLU A 116 -6.79 29.41 -9.24
C GLU A 116 -7.55 28.28 -9.97
N PRO A 117 -8.81 27.97 -9.60
CA PRO A 117 -9.54 26.81 -10.12
C PRO A 117 -9.78 26.87 -11.65
N ASP A 118 -9.63 28.03 -12.24
CA ASP A 118 -9.79 28.25 -13.68
C ASP A 118 -8.49 28.18 -14.48
N ASP A 119 -7.35 27.92 -13.85
CA ASP A 119 -6.06 27.81 -14.54
C ASP A 119 -6.12 26.69 -15.60
N PRO A 120 -5.91 27.03 -16.90
CA PRO A 120 -5.93 26.03 -17.98
C PRO A 120 -4.90 24.91 -17.82
N GLN A 121 -3.81 25.15 -17.11
CA GLN A 121 -2.76 24.17 -16.86
C GLN A 121 -3.30 22.98 -16.08
N PHE A 122 -4.24 23.21 -15.16
CA PHE A 122 -4.80 22.18 -14.27
C PHE A 122 -6.15 21.61 -14.73
N LYS A 123 -6.72 22.15 -15.81
CA LYS A 123 -7.94 21.58 -16.42
C LYS A 123 -7.70 20.25 -17.15
N LYS A 124 -6.44 19.96 -17.50
CA LYS A 124 -6.02 18.75 -18.19
C LYS A 124 -5.02 17.98 -17.34
N PHE A 125 -5.04 16.66 -17.48
CA PHE A 125 -3.97 15.85 -16.94
C PHE A 125 -2.63 16.18 -17.61
N PRO A 126 -1.49 15.94 -16.92
CA PRO A 126 -0.18 16.06 -17.53
C PRO A 126 -0.06 15.09 -18.72
N ALA A 127 0.89 15.35 -19.60
CA ALA A 127 1.27 14.39 -20.63
C ALA A 127 1.89 13.18 -19.94
N CYS A 128 1.20 12.04 -19.96
CA CYS A 128 1.68 10.80 -19.35
C CYS A 128 2.39 9.95 -20.40
N GLU A 129 3.54 9.39 -20.03
CA GLU A 129 4.28 8.47 -20.89
C GLU A 129 3.73 7.06 -20.86
N TYR A 130 3.08 6.69 -19.76
CA TYR A 130 2.49 5.39 -19.59
C TYR A 130 1.21 5.49 -18.76
N ILE A 131 0.15 4.84 -19.21
CA ILE A 131 -1.16 4.86 -18.54
C ILE A 131 -1.59 3.43 -18.27
N ILE A 132 -1.83 3.12 -17.01
CA ILE A 132 -2.35 1.82 -16.60
C ILE A 132 -3.73 1.95 -15.97
N ALA A 133 -4.51 0.90 -16.09
CA ALA A 133 -5.72 0.70 -15.33
C ALA A 133 -5.56 -0.53 -14.44
N SER A 134 -6.10 -0.47 -13.24
CA SER A 134 -6.11 -1.57 -12.29
C SER A 134 -7.54 -1.90 -11.92
N LEU A 135 -7.93 -3.14 -12.12
CA LEU A 135 -9.28 -3.64 -11.85
C LEU A 135 -9.23 -4.68 -10.74
N ASP A 136 -9.89 -4.41 -9.64
CA ASP A 136 -10.27 -5.39 -8.64
C ASP A 136 -11.67 -5.91 -8.93
N THR A 137 -11.84 -7.23 -9.00
CA THR A 137 -13.07 -7.88 -9.39
C THR A 137 -13.66 -8.69 -8.26
N ALA A 138 -14.87 -8.36 -7.87
CA ALA A 138 -15.61 -9.07 -6.82
C ALA A 138 -16.72 -9.99 -7.36
N TYR A 139 -16.73 -10.28 -8.67
CA TYR A 139 -17.73 -11.15 -9.25
C TYR A 139 -17.57 -12.60 -8.77
N THR A 140 -18.56 -13.08 -8.00
CA THR A 140 -18.80 -14.51 -7.77
C THR A 140 -20.21 -14.85 -8.17
N GLU A 141 -20.43 -16.01 -8.80
CA GLU A 141 -21.77 -16.47 -9.25
C GLU A 141 -22.81 -16.52 -8.11
N LYS A 142 -22.40 -16.37 -6.86
CA LYS A 142 -23.24 -16.52 -5.65
C LYS A 142 -23.53 -15.25 -4.89
N THR A 143 -22.85 -14.13 -5.18
CA THR A 143 -23.04 -12.87 -4.45
C THR A 143 -23.13 -11.69 -5.40
N GLU A 144 -24.37 -11.32 -5.78
CA GLU A 144 -24.70 -10.09 -6.51
C GLU A 144 -24.36 -8.81 -5.71
N ASN A 145 -23.65 -8.92 -4.58
CA ASN A 145 -23.54 -7.86 -3.59
C ASN A 145 -22.15 -7.24 -3.45
N ASP A 146 -21.11 -7.79 -4.07
CA ASP A 146 -19.75 -7.25 -3.90
C ASP A 146 -19.42 -6.23 -5.01
N TYR A 147 -18.62 -5.23 -4.66
CA TYR A 147 -18.21 -4.19 -5.59
C TYR A 147 -17.01 -4.62 -6.42
N SER A 148 -17.02 -4.26 -7.70
CA SER A 148 -15.80 -4.19 -8.51
C SER A 148 -15.32 -2.76 -8.56
N ALA A 149 -14.01 -2.55 -8.47
CA ALA A 149 -13.40 -1.24 -8.48
C ALA A 149 -12.29 -1.13 -9.52
N MET A 150 -12.21 0.01 -10.18
CA MET A 150 -11.16 0.29 -11.16
C MET A 150 -10.56 1.67 -10.92
N THR A 151 -9.24 1.74 -10.95
CA THR A 151 -8.49 2.98 -10.93
C THR A 151 -7.62 3.10 -12.18
N VAL A 152 -7.46 4.32 -12.71
CA VAL A 152 -6.61 4.63 -13.86
C VAL A 152 -5.51 5.58 -13.43
N TRP A 153 -4.28 5.22 -13.76
CA TRP A 153 -3.07 5.92 -13.34
C TRP A 153 -2.22 6.31 -14.54
N GLY A 154 -1.77 7.54 -14.57
CA GLY A 154 -0.79 8.01 -15.54
C GLY A 154 0.56 8.27 -14.88
N VAL A 155 1.64 7.82 -15.51
CA VAL A 155 3.01 8.16 -15.12
C VAL A 155 3.49 9.32 -15.96
N TYR A 156 4.01 10.36 -15.32
CA TYR A 156 4.59 11.53 -15.96
C TYR A 156 5.85 11.96 -15.22
N TYR A 157 6.68 12.75 -15.84
CA TYR A 157 7.89 13.32 -15.24
C TYR A 157 7.67 14.79 -14.92
N ASP A 158 8.06 15.18 -13.72
CA ASP A 158 7.99 16.57 -13.31
C ASP A 158 9.13 17.41 -13.95
N ARG A 159 9.20 18.70 -13.62
CA ARG A 159 10.23 19.62 -14.15
C ARG A 159 11.67 19.25 -13.78
N TYR A 160 11.86 18.32 -12.84
CA TYR A 160 13.16 17.83 -12.39
C TYR A 160 13.45 16.43 -12.92
N ASP A 161 12.68 15.98 -13.92
CA ASP A 161 12.78 14.63 -14.49
C ASP A 161 12.53 13.50 -13.46
N MET A 162 11.72 13.79 -12.44
CA MET A 162 11.34 12.83 -11.43
C MET A 162 9.98 12.18 -11.76
N PRO A 163 9.88 10.84 -11.71
CA PRO A 163 8.63 10.18 -12.01
C PRO A 163 7.57 10.45 -10.94
N LYS A 164 6.37 10.74 -11.40
CA LYS A 164 5.17 10.98 -10.60
C LYS A 164 4.02 10.14 -11.15
N ALA A 165 3.09 9.74 -10.30
CA ALA A 165 1.86 9.08 -10.71
C ALA A 165 0.65 9.96 -10.41
N ILE A 166 -0.26 10.05 -11.38
CA ILE A 166 -1.50 10.81 -11.22
C ILE A 166 -2.71 9.89 -11.37
N LEU A 167 -3.62 9.97 -10.43
CA LEU A 167 -4.92 9.32 -10.51
C LEU A 167 -5.80 10.03 -11.54
N MET A 168 -6.07 9.38 -12.66
CA MET A 168 -6.81 9.97 -13.77
C MET A 168 -8.30 9.65 -13.75
N ASN A 169 -8.69 8.52 -13.17
CA ASN A 169 -10.09 8.12 -12.99
C ASN A 169 -10.20 7.03 -11.92
N ALA A 170 -11.36 6.95 -11.29
CA ALA A 170 -11.75 5.84 -10.45
C ALA A 170 -13.26 5.64 -10.51
N TRP A 171 -13.69 4.40 -10.36
CA TRP A 171 -15.07 4.03 -10.12
C TRP A 171 -15.16 2.75 -9.30
N ARG A 172 -16.27 2.59 -8.60
CA ARG A 172 -16.68 1.39 -7.89
C ARG A 172 -18.14 1.15 -8.16
N ASP A 173 -18.48 -0.07 -8.55
CA ASP A 173 -19.87 -0.43 -8.87
C ASP A 173 -20.13 -1.93 -8.73
N ARG A 174 -21.40 -2.30 -8.65
CA ARG A 174 -21.88 -3.68 -8.64
C ARG A 174 -22.36 -4.05 -10.02
N LEU A 175 -21.58 -4.79 -10.77
CA LEU A 175 -21.82 -5.07 -12.18
C LEU A 175 -21.81 -6.57 -12.44
N ALA A 176 -22.72 -7.02 -13.29
CA ALA A 176 -22.63 -8.35 -13.88
C ALA A 176 -21.41 -8.43 -14.81
N LEU A 177 -20.93 -9.65 -15.11
CA LEU A 177 -19.72 -9.85 -15.91
C LEU A 177 -19.70 -9.06 -17.23
N HIS A 178 -20.79 -9.10 -17.97
CA HIS A 178 -20.88 -8.41 -19.26
C HIS A 178 -20.72 -6.89 -19.08
N ASP A 179 -21.46 -6.29 -18.15
CA ASP A 179 -21.44 -4.84 -17.90
C ASP A 179 -20.09 -4.39 -17.32
N LEU A 180 -19.47 -5.24 -16.52
CA LEU A 180 -18.12 -5.01 -15.98
C LEU A 180 -17.08 -4.95 -17.10
N VAL A 181 -17.12 -5.91 -18.03
CA VAL A 181 -16.22 -5.96 -19.19
C VAL A 181 -16.39 -4.72 -20.06
N GLU A 182 -17.63 -4.38 -20.42
CA GLU A 182 -17.93 -3.20 -21.25
C GLU A 182 -17.50 -1.90 -20.59
N ARG A 183 -17.76 -1.74 -19.29
CA ARG A 183 -17.34 -0.55 -18.54
C ARG A 183 -15.83 -0.43 -18.43
N ALA A 184 -15.13 -1.53 -18.18
CA ALA A 184 -13.68 -1.57 -18.14
C ALA A 184 -13.08 -1.20 -19.51
N ALA A 185 -13.58 -1.79 -20.61
CA ALA A 185 -13.15 -1.48 -21.96
C ALA A 185 -13.42 -0.02 -22.33
N LEU A 186 -14.61 0.53 -22.01
CA LEU A 186 -14.92 1.94 -22.23
C LEU A 186 -13.97 2.87 -21.46
N THR A 187 -13.66 2.53 -20.21
CA THR A 187 -12.70 3.29 -19.40
C THR A 187 -11.32 3.27 -20.05
N CYS A 188 -10.82 2.10 -20.44
CA CYS A 188 -9.51 1.96 -21.11
C CYS A 188 -9.43 2.78 -22.39
N ARG A 189 -10.46 2.73 -23.22
CA ARG A 189 -10.55 3.49 -24.48
C ARG A 189 -10.54 4.99 -24.21
N ARG A 190 -11.33 5.45 -23.25
CA ARG A 190 -11.44 6.87 -22.88
C ARG A 190 -10.11 7.47 -22.44
N PHE A 191 -9.36 6.75 -21.65
CA PHE A 191 -8.08 7.22 -21.08
C PHE A 191 -6.87 6.77 -21.88
N LYS A 192 -7.05 6.05 -22.99
CA LYS A 192 -5.97 5.50 -23.82
C LYS A 192 -4.98 4.69 -23.00
N VAL A 193 -5.52 3.76 -22.21
CA VAL A 193 -4.75 2.89 -21.33
C VAL A 193 -3.81 2.02 -22.16
N ASP A 194 -2.54 1.91 -21.73
CA ASP A 194 -1.56 1.01 -22.35
C ASP A 194 -1.70 -0.41 -21.81
N ARG A 195 -2.08 -0.55 -20.53
CA ARG A 195 -2.20 -1.85 -19.86
C ARG A 195 -3.27 -1.87 -18.79
N VAL A 196 -4.07 -2.95 -18.80
CA VAL A 196 -5.02 -3.26 -17.72
C VAL A 196 -4.45 -4.36 -16.86
N LEU A 197 -4.38 -4.12 -15.56
CA LEU A 197 -4.03 -5.09 -14.53
C LEU A 197 -5.30 -5.66 -13.92
N ILE A 198 -5.39 -6.97 -13.80
CA ILE A 198 -6.55 -7.66 -13.21
C ILE A 198 -6.02 -8.71 -12.24
N GLU A 199 -6.55 -8.75 -11.02
CA GLU A 199 -6.14 -9.76 -10.05
C GLU A 199 -6.45 -11.17 -10.55
N SER A 200 -5.51 -12.11 -10.43
CA SER A 200 -5.62 -13.50 -10.90
C SER A 200 -6.47 -14.35 -9.94
N LYS A 201 -7.70 -13.92 -9.68
CA LYS A 201 -8.75 -14.68 -9.00
C LYS A 201 -9.78 -15.15 -10.03
N ALA A 202 -10.66 -16.09 -9.64
CA ALA A 202 -11.63 -16.70 -10.57
C ALA A 202 -12.40 -15.67 -11.41
N ALA A 203 -12.94 -14.62 -10.78
CA ALA A 203 -13.64 -13.54 -11.46
C ALA A 203 -12.73 -12.75 -12.42
N GLY A 204 -11.53 -12.39 -11.99
CA GLY A 204 -10.57 -11.66 -12.81
C GLY A 204 -10.10 -12.44 -14.02
N ILE A 205 -9.96 -13.75 -13.91
CA ILE A 205 -9.63 -14.63 -15.05
C ILE A 205 -10.72 -14.54 -16.10
N SER A 206 -11.99 -14.65 -15.73
CA SER A 206 -13.14 -14.54 -16.65
C SER A 206 -13.19 -13.17 -17.32
N VAL A 207 -13.05 -12.07 -16.57
CA VAL A 207 -13.00 -10.70 -17.11
C VAL A 207 -11.83 -10.55 -18.09
N SER A 208 -10.65 -11.06 -17.75
CA SER A 208 -9.47 -10.94 -18.61
C SER A 208 -9.65 -11.68 -19.94
N GLN A 209 -10.28 -12.85 -19.92
CA GLN A 209 -10.59 -13.63 -21.13
C GLN A 209 -11.58 -12.89 -22.02
N GLU A 210 -12.67 -12.35 -21.45
CA GLU A 210 -13.66 -11.59 -22.19
C GLU A 210 -13.09 -10.29 -22.76
N LEU A 211 -12.30 -9.52 -22.02
CA LEU A 211 -11.62 -8.34 -22.53
C LEU A 211 -10.71 -8.67 -23.71
N ARG A 212 -9.92 -9.74 -23.62
CA ARG A 212 -9.07 -10.18 -24.74
C ARG A 212 -9.88 -10.65 -25.95
N ARG A 213 -11.01 -11.32 -25.70
CA ARG A 213 -11.87 -11.85 -26.77
C ARG A 213 -12.63 -10.74 -27.50
N LEU A 214 -13.22 -9.79 -26.77
CA LEU A 214 -14.13 -8.79 -27.31
C LEU A 214 -13.41 -7.50 -27.73
N HIS A 215 -12.31 -7.17 -27.06
CA HIS A 215 -11.63 -5.88 -27.18
C HIS A 215 -10.16 -5.98 -27.60
N ALA A 216 -9.75 -7.09 -28.20
CA ALA A 216 -8.37 -7.32 -28.66
C ALA A 216 -7.84 -6.25 -29.63
N ALA A 217 -8.72 -5.59 -30.38
CA ALA A 217 -8.37 -4.58 -31.37
C ALA A 217 -8.16 -3.17 -30.77
N GLU A 218 -8.41 -2.97 -29.46
CA GLU A 218 -8.39 -1.65 -28.84
C GLU A 218 -6.98 -1.19 -28.42
N GLY A 219 -5.97 -2.04 -28.58
CA GLY A 219 -4.56 -1.65 -28.46
C GLY A 219 -3.97 -1.67 -27.07
N TYR A 220 -4.73 -1.94 -26.01
CA TYR A 220 -4.19 -2.09 -24.65
C TYR A 220 -3.85 -3.54 -24.30
N GLY A 221 -2.81 -3.73 -23.49
CA GLY A 221 -2.46 -5.05 -22.95
C GLY A 221 -3.33 -5.43 -21.75
N VAL A 222 -3.72 -6.72 -21.66
CA VAL A 222 -4.43 -7.25 -20.47
C VAL A 222 -3.49 -8.18 -19.72
N GLN A 223 -3.17 -7.86 -18.47
CA GLN A 223 -2.26 -8.61 -17.62
C GLN A 223 -2.95 -9.10 -16.35
N LEU A 224 -2.88 -10.41 -16.12
CA LEU A 224 -3.25 -10.99 -14.83
C LEU A 224 -2.11 -10.76 -13.83
N VAL A 225 -2.46 -10.32 -12.64
CA VAL A 225 -1.53 -10.10 -11.53
C VAL A 225 -1.84 -11.10 -10.43
N ASP A 226 -0.84 -11.90 -10.07
CA ASP A 226 -0.95 -12.80 -8.92
C ASP A 226 -0.72 -11.99 -7.64
N PRO A 227 -1.66 -11.97 -6.68
CA PRO A 227 -1.51 -11.29 -5.40
C PRO A 227 -0.40 -11.89 -4.52
N LYS A 228 0.23 -13.01 -4.94
CA LYS A 228 1.33 -13.71 -4.24
C LYS A 228 1.05 -13.95 -2.74
N GLY A 229 -0.19 -14.17 -2.36
CA GLY A 229 -0.56 -14.55 -0.99
C GLY A 229 -0.27 -13.51 0.09
N GLY A 230 0.11 -12.28 -0.28
CA GLY A 230 0.38 -11.21 0.68
C GLY A 230 -0.90 -10.65 1.28
N ASP A 231 -0.88 -10.38 2.58
CA ASP A 231 -1.92 -9.64 3.27
C ASP A 231 -2.13 -8.25 2.62
N LYS A 232 -3.38 -7.79 2.54
CA LYS A 232 -3.76 -6.46 2.02
C LYS A 232 -2.99 -5.34 2.71
N VAL A 233 -2.82 -5.44 4.03
CA VAL A 233 -2.06 -4.49 4.85
C VAL A 233 -0.59 -4.46 4.42
N ALA A 234 0.03 -5.61 4.18
CA ALA A 234 1.42 -5.68 3.71
C ALA A 234 1.58 -5.05 2.31
N ARG A 235 0.60 -5.24 1.41
CA ARG A 235 0.60 -4.58 0.08
C ARG A 235 0.47 -3.06 0.20
N ALA A 236 -0.36 -2.58 1.12
CA ALA A 236 -0.53 -1.16 1.39
C ALA A 236 0.79 -0.53 1.91
N TYR A 237 1.44 -1.18 2.86
CA TYR A 237 2.74 -0.71 3.37
C TYR A 237 3.83 -0.68 2.30
N ALA A 238 3.81 -1.62 1.36
CA ALA A 238 4.81 -1.68 0.29
C ALA A 238 4.81 -0.44 -0.63
N ILE A 239 3.69 0.28 -0.72
CA ILE A 239 3.56 1.49 -1.55
C ILE A 239 3.42 2.79 -0.75
N GLN A 240 3.39 2.71 0.58
CA GLN A 240 3.15 3.86 1.46
C GLN A 240 4.16 4.98 1.25
N HIS A 241 5.45 4.63 1.06
CA HIS A 241 6.52 5.59 0.83
C HIS A 241 6.29 6.46 -0.41
N LEU A 242 5.64 5.94 -1.47
CA LEU A 242 5.32 6.72 -2.67
C LEU A 242 4.43 7.93 -2.34
N PHE A 243 3.55 7.79 -1.35
CA PHE A 243 2.72 8.89 -0.86
C PHE A 243 3.51 9.83 0.03
N ALA A 244 4.29 9.29 0.97
CA ALA A 244 5.11 10.09 1.88
C ALA A 244 6.18 10.92 1.15
N ASP A 245 6.67 10.41 0.00
CA ASP A 245 7.67 11.06 -0.86
C ASP A 245 7.03 11.99 -1.92
N GLU A 246 5.74 12.34 -1.75
CA GLU A 246 5.02 13.27 -2.61
C GLU A 246 5.03 12.88 -4.10
N MET A 247 4.99 11.58 -4.39
CA MET A 247 5.01 11.07 -5.76
C MET A 247 3.61 10.88 -6.34
N ILE A 248 2.56 10.90 -5.50
CA ILE A 248 1.18 10.55 -5.87
C ILE A 248 0.29 11.77 -5.92
N TYR A 249 -0.29 11.99 -7.09
CA TYR A 249 -1.15 13.12 -7.40
C TYR A 249 -2.60 12.67 -7.65
N ALA A 250 -3.55 13.53 -7.30
CA ALA A 250 -4.96 13.36 -7.62
C ALA A 250 -5.61 14.72 -7.96
N PRO A 251 -6.57 14.76 -8.87
CA PRO A 251 -7.31 15.99 -9.15
C PRO A 251 -8.35 16.28 -8.07
N ASP A 252 -8.74 17.53 -7.93
CA ASP A 252 -9.87 17.95 -7.10
C ASP A 252 -11.19 17.57 -7.78
N ARG A 253 -11.67 16.36 -7.49
CA ARG A 253 -12.89 15.76 -8.03
C ARG A 253 -13.52 14.82 -7.00
N ASP A 254 -14.85 14.77 -6.95
CA ASP A 254 -15.60 13.91 -6.02
C ASP A 254 -15.18 12.44 -6.10
N TRP A 255 -14.96 11.93 -7.31
CA TRP A 255 -14.53 10.54 -7.50
C TRP A 255 -13.09 10.29 -7.00
N ALA A 256 -12.21 11.28 -7.07
CA ALA A 256 -10.86 11.18 -6.51
C ALA A 256 -10.90 11.28 -4.97
N ASP A 257 -11.75 12.15 -4.44
CA ASP A 257 -11.96 12.26 -2.99
C ASP A 257 -12.50 10.95 -2.38
N MET A 258 -13.33 10.22 -3.12
CA MET A 258 -13.77 8.87 -2.71
C MET A 258 -12.59 7.92 -2.54
N VAL A 259 -11.63 7.90 -3.48
CA VAL A 259 -10.41 7.08 -3.37
C VAL A 259 -9.55 7.53 -2.18
N ILE A 260 -9.30 8.83 -2.07
CA ILE A 260 -8.49 9.42 -0.99
C ILE A 260 -9.09 9.07 0.38
N THR A 261 -10.40 9.16 0.51
CA THR A 261 -11.12 8.87 1.76
C THR A 261 -11.02 7.40 2.13
N GLU A 262 -11.23 6.47 1.18
CA GLU A 262 -11.12 5.04 1.42
C GLU A 262 -9.67 4.64 1.77
N MET A 263 -8.69 5.13 1.03
CA MET A 263 -7.27 4.93 1.31
C MET A 263 -6.87 5.45 2.70
N SER A 264 -7.31 6.65 3.06
CA SER A 264 -6.97 7.27 4.34
C SER A 264 -7.63 6.58 5.54
N SER A 265 -8.72 5.87 5.30
CA SER A 265 -9.45 5.11 6.33
C SER A 265 -8.99 3.66 6.45
N PHE A 266 -8.23 3.15 5.47
CA PHE A 266 -7.76 1.77 5.48
C PHE A 266 -6.73 1.53 6.61
N PRO A 267 -6.80 0.41 7.36
CA PRO A 267 -7.58 -0.81 7.10
C PRO A 267 -8.99 -0.85 7.73
N ARG A 268 -9.50 0.24 8.24
CA ARG A 268 -10.78 0.29 8.98
C ARG A 268 -11.98 0.74 8.14
N ALA A 269 -11.76 1.07 6.88
CA ALA A 269 -12.84 1.43 5.97
C ALA A 269 -13.84 0.26 5.83
N PRO A 270 -15.15 0.55 5.70
CA PRO A 270 -16.16 -0.48 5.46
C PRO A 270 -15.99 -1.17 4.10
N HIS A 271 -15.23 -0.57 3.21
CA HIS A 271 -14.87 -1.05 1.88
C HIS A 271 -13.38 -0.87 1.64
N ASP A 272 -12.78 -1.77 0.88
CA ASP A 272 -11.36 -1.76 0.54
C ASP A 272 -11.09 -2.08 -0.96
N ASP A 273 -12.13 -2.09 -1.77
CA ASP A 273 -12.05 -2.43 -3.20
C ASP A 273 -11.18 -1.43 -3.98
N LEU A 274 -11.31 -0.12 -3.68
CA LEU A 274 -10.45 0.90 -4.27
C LEU A 274 -9.02 0.82 -3.75
N VAL A 275 -8.82 0.46 -2.48
CA VAL A 275 -7.50 0.24 -1.91
C VAL A 275 -6.78 -0.91 -2.62
N ASP A 276 -7.46 -2.03 -2.88
CA ASP A 276 -6.89 -3.16 -3.62
C ASP A 276 -6.51 -2.76 -5.05
N SER A 277 -7.38 -2.03 -5.74
CA SER A 277 -7.09 -1.50 -7.08
C SER A 277 -5.89 -0.54 -7.08
N VAL A 278 -5.80 0.40 -6.13
CA VAL A 278 -4.68 1.36 -6.01
C VAL A 278 -3.38 0.64 -5.68
N THR A 279 -3.40 -0.25 -4.68
CA THR A 279 -2.19 -0.95 -4.25
C THR A 279 -1.64 -1.86 -5.36
N GLN A 280 -2.50 -2.52 -6.13
CA GLN A 280 -2.10 -3.31 -7.30
C GLN A 280 -1.44 -2.43 -8.38
N ALA A 281 -2.04 -1.26 -8.70
CA ALA A 281 -1.51 -0.35 -9.70
C ALA A 281 -0.14 0.20 -9.30
N LEU A 282 -0.04 0.83 -8.14
CA LEU A 282 1.18 1.51 -7.70
C LEU A 282 2.32 0.54 -7.43
N LYS A 283 2.01 -0.65 -6.88
CA LYS A 283 2.99 -1.72 -6.74
C LYS A 283 3.53 -2.17 -8.09
N HIS A 284 2.68 -2.34 -9.09
CA HIS A 284 3.11 -2.70 -10.43
C HIS A 284 4.02 -1.63 -11.06
N LEU A 285 3.67 -0.35 -10.94
CA LEU A 285 4.49 0.75 -11.45
C LEU A 285 5.86 0.81 -10.78
N ARG A 286 5.91 0.62 -9.47
CA ARG A 286 7.16 0.53 -8.71
C ARG A 286 8.00 -0.68 -9.13
N ASP A 287 7.43 -1.87 -9.10
CA ASP A 287 8.13 -3.12 -9.41
C ASP A 287 8.62 -3.18 -10.87
N SER A 288 8.00 -2.41 -11.76
CA SER A 288 8.40 -2.24 -13.16
C SER A 288 9.46 -1.16 -13.40
N GLY A 289 9.90 -0.47 -12.36
CA GLY A 289 10.87 0.62 -12.48
C GLY A 289 10.32 1.93 -13.04
N LEU A 290 9.00 2.04 -13.22
CA LEU A 290 8.35 3.23 -13.77
C LEU A 290 8.08 4.30 -12.71
N LEU A 291 8.10 3.93 -11.44
CA LEU A 291 7.85 4.82 -10.30
C LEU A 291 8.87 4.53 -9.20
N ILE A 292 10.11 4.95 -9.44
CA ILE A 292 11.23 4.79 -8.51
C ILE A 292 11.66 6.16 -8.00
N HIS A 293 11.89 6.28 -6.70
CA HIS A 293 12.40 7.51 -6.11
C HIS A 293 13.87 7.75 -6.53
N GLY A 294 14.27 9.03 -6.72
CA GLY A 294 15.61 9.37 -7.19
C GLY A 294 16.78 8.85 -6.34
N SER A 295 16.56 8.63 -5.04
CA SER A 295 17.55 8.01 -4.15
C SER A 295 17.76 6.51 -4.43
N GLU A 296 16.75 5.79 -4.95
CA GLU A 296 16.86 4.40 -5.37
C GLU A 296 17.60 4.28 -6.71
N MET A 297 17.38 5.24 -7.62
CA MET A 297 18.10 5.28 -8.91
C MET A 297 19.62 5.48 -8.75
N ALA A 298 20.04 6.24 -7.74
CA ALA A 298 21.45 6.47 -7.47
C ALA A 298 22.17 5.24 -6.90
N ALA A 299 21.45 4.36 -6.18
CA ALA A 299 22.00 3.16 -5.56
C ALA A 299 22.26 2.02 -6.57
N ASP A 300 21.56 2.00 -7.70
CA ASP A 300 21.75 0.98 -8.76
C ASP A 300 22.88 1.36 -9.74
N MET A 301 23.45 2.58 -9.63
CA MET A 301 24.55 3.07 -10.49
C MET A 301 25.95 2.98 -9.84
N GLU A 302 26.04 2.58 -8.57
CA GLU A 302 27.29 2.27 -7.85
C GLU A 302 27.54 0.76 -7.74
#